data_1929b15b62d1343532e8af8858f8e6b1
#
_entry.id   1929b15b62d1343532e8af8858f8e6b1
#
_cell.length_a   1.000
_cell.length_b   1.000
_cell.length_c   1.000
_cell.angle_alpha   90.00
_cell.angle_beta   90.00
_cell.angle_gamma   90.00
#
_symmetry.space_group_name_H-M   'P 1'
#
loop_
_entity.id
_entity.type
_entity.pdbx_description
1 polymer ?
#
loop_
_entity_poly.entity_id
_entity_poly.type
_entity_poly.pdbx_seq_one_letter_code
_entity_poly.pdbx_strand_id
1 'polypeptide(L)'
;SSRLLLSYSEFEKSLDFFQTIQRLSFDTNAYNQFEILRHQFRRLGTRDLRIAAIALSLNATVITRNAKDFGQIKNLSIEDWSSD
;
A
#
# COMPACT_ATOMS: atom_id res chain seq x y z
N SER A 1 -7.00 3.36 20.85
CA SER A 1 -6.78 2.25 19.91
C SER A 1 -5.55 2.53 19.07
N SER A 2 -4.80 1.50 18.78
CA SER A 2 -3.59 1.62 17.99
C SER A 2 -3.91 1.57 16.51
N ARG A 3 -3.17 2.36 15.74
CA ARG A 3 -3.27 2.29 14.29
C ARG A 3 -2.27 1.26 13.78
N LEU A 4 -2.70 0.53 12.77
CA LEU A 4 -1.78 -0.36 12.07
C LEU A 4 -1.05 0.46 11.00
N LEU A 5 0.26 0.48 11.08
CA LEU A 5 1.09 1.25 10.15
C LEU A 5 1.85 0.31 9.22
N LEU A 6 1.82 0.63 7.93
CA LEU A 6 2.55 -0.12 6.92
C LEU A 6 3.53 0.84 6.26
N SER A 7 4.81 0.72 6.61
CA SER A 7 5.84 1.58 6.05
C SER A 7 6.30 1.00 4.72
N TYR A 8 6.23 1.82 3.67
CA TYR A 8 6.60 1.38 2.34
C TYR A 8 7.37 2.48 1.62
N SER A 9 8.55 2.15 1.12
CA SER A 9 9.38 3.09 0.38
C SER A 9 10.00 2.39 -0.81
N GLU A 10 9.89 3.01 -1.96
CA GLU A 10 10.52 2.50 -3.17
C GLU A 10 12.05 2.50 -3.06
N PHE A 11 12.59 3.37 -2.21
CA PHE A 11 14.03 3.48 -2.05
C PHE A 11 14.59 2.43 -1.10
N GLU A 12 13.77 1.94 -0.21
CA GLU A 12 14.17 0.82 0.62
C GLU A 12 13.87 -0.44 -0.16
N LYS A 13 14.65 -0.74 -1.11
CA LYS A 13 14.45 -1.90 -1.97
C LYS A 13 14.45 -3.18 -1.19
N SER A 14 13.61 -3.27 -0.22
CA SER A 14 13.49 -4.47 0.52
C SER A 14 12.54 -5.38 -0.22
N LEU A 15 13.06 -6.06 -1.20
CA LEU A 15 12.33 -7.11 -1.86
C LEU A 15 11.80 -8.10 -0.84
N ASP A 16 12.62 -8.37 0.18
CA ASP A 16 12.25 -9.26 1.26
C ASP A 16 11.03 -8.73 2.02
N PHE A 17 11.02 -7.44 2.30
CA PHE A 17 9.88 -6.84 2.99
C PHE A 17 8.60 -6.98 2.18
N PHE A 18 8.67 -6.64 0.90
CA PHE A 18 7.50 -6.72 0.03
C PHE A 18 7.00 -8.16 -0.07
N GLN A 19 7.91 -9.11 -0.28
CA GLN A 19 7.54 -10.51 -0.37
C GLN A 19 6.93 -11.02 0.92
N THR A 20 7.49 -10.61 2.05
CA THR A 20 6.97 -11.02 3.35
C THR A 20 5.57 -10.49 3.58
N ILE A 21 5.35 -9.21 3.33
CA ILE A 21 4.03 -8.59 3.51
C ILE A 21 3.02 -9.25 2.57
N GLN A 22 3.42 -9.49 1.33
CA GLN A 22 2.52 -10.11 0.37
C GLN A 22 2.13 -11.52 0.80
N ARG A 23 3.12 -12.31 1.25
CA ARG A 23 2.85 -13.68 1.69
C ARG A 23 1.94 -13.72 2.92
N LEU A 24 2.12 -12.80 3.85
CA LEU A 24 1.36 -12.81 5.09
C LEU A 24 -0.01 -12.15 4.97
N SER A 25 -0.16 -11.19 4.08
CA SER A 25 -1.32 -10.31 4.10
C SER A 25 -2.09 -10.21 2.79
N PHE A 26 -1.58 -10.79 1.71
CA PHE A 26 -2.31 -10.71 0.44
C PHE A 26 -3.31 -11.86 0.34
N ASP A 27 -4.33 -11.78 1.16
CA ASP A 27 -5.40 -12.77 1.21
C ASP A 27 -6.51 -12.42 0.21
N THR A 28 -7.65 -13.08 0.33
CA THR A 28 -8.77 -12.89 -0.58
C THR A 28 -9.28 -11.44 -0.53
N ASN A 29 -9.35 -10.85 0.66
CA ASN A 29 -9.80 -9.47 0.79
C ASN A 29 -8.85 -8.51 0.08
N ALA A 30 -7.54 -8.69 0.28
CA ALA A 30 -6.55 -7.86 -0.38
C ALA A 30 -6.59 -8.06 -1.89
N TYR A 31 -6.77 -9.29 -2.34
CA TYR A 31 -6.87 -9.58 -3.76
C TYR A 31 -8.06 -8.85 -4.38
N ASN A 32 -9.20 -8.88 -3.71
CA ASN A 32 -10.40 -8.20 -4.21
C ASN A 32 -10.17 -6.69 -4.31
N GLN A 33 -9.54 -6.11 -3.30
CA GLN A 33 -9.17 -4.69 -3.35
C GLN A 33 -8.21 -4.42 -4.49
N PHE A 34 -7.22 -5.30 -4.68
CA PHE A 34 -6.26 -5.13 -5.75
C PHE A 34 -6.93 -5.14 -7.12
N GLU A 35 -7.88 -6.06 -7.34
CA GLU A 35 -8.58 -6.13 -8.63
C GLU A 35 -9.33 -4.84 -8.92
N ILE A 36 -9.95 -4.27 -7.90
CA ILE A 36 -10.64 -2.99 -8.07
C ILE A 36 -9.64 -1.90 -8.41
N LEU A 37 -8.55 -1.83 -7.67
CA LEU A 37 -7.58 -0.76 -7.84
C LEU A 37 -6.87 -0.82 -9.18
N ARG A 38 -6.52 -2.00 -9.65
CA ARG A 38 -5.79 -2.09 -10.91
C ARG A 38 -6.63 -1.67 -12.11
N HIS A 39 -7.94 -1.75 -12.00
CA HIS A 39 -8.83 -1.25 -13.05
C HIS A 39 -9.00 0.27 -12.98
N GLN A 40 -8.91 0.83 -11.79
CA GLN A 40 -9.07 2.27 -11.60
C GLN A 40 -7.78 3.05 -11.82
N PHE A 41 -6.64 2.45 -11.48
CA PHE A 41 -5.36 3.16 -11.47
C PHE A 41 -4.35 2.42 -12.33
N ARG A 42 -4.57 2.44 -13.64
CA ARG A 42 -3.73 1.68 -14.57
C ARG A 42 -2.30 2.18 -14.66
N ARG A 43 -2.07 3.43 -14.25
CA ARG A 43 -0.74 4.04 -14.33
C ARG A 43 0.11 3.78 -13.09
N LEU A 44 -0.52 3.32 -12.01
CA LEU A 44 0.25 3.01 -10.83
C LEU A 44 0.84 1.61 -10.97
N GLY A 45 2.04 1.44 -10.40
CA GLY A 45 2.73 0.17 -10.50
C GLY A 45 2.02 -0.93 -9.74
N THR A 46 2.19 -2.16 -10.22
CA THR A 46 1.54 -3.32 -9.60
C THR A 46 1.93 -3.47 -8.14
N ARG A 47 3.22 -3.24 -7.83
CA ARG A 47 3.69 -3.36 -6.45
C ARG A 47 2.99 -2.36 -5.54
N ASP A 48 2.88 -1.11 -5.98
CA ASP A 48 2.22 -0.07 -5.21
C ASP A 48 0.76 -0.42 -4.99
N LEU A 49 0.09 -0.91 -6.03
CA LEU A 49 -1.31 -1.29 -5.92
C LEU A 49 -1.53 -2.47 -4.98
N ARG A 50 -0.59 -3.42 -4.94
CA ARG A 50 -0.69 -4.52 -4.00
C ARG A 50 -0.51 -4.05 -2.56
N ILE A 51 0.42 -3.12 -2.33
CA ILE A 51 0.59 -2.54 -1.00
C ILE A 51 -0.66 -1.79 -0.58
N ALA A 52 -1.23 -1.00 -1.48
CA ALA A 52 -2.46 -0.28 -1.19
C ALA A 52 -3.62 -1.22 -0.89
N ALA A 53 -3.72 -2.31 -1.65
CA ALA A 53 -4.79 -3.29 -1.44
C ALA A 53 -4.67 -3.96 -0.08
N ILE A 54 -3.46 -4.31 0.32
CA ILE A 54 -3.21 -4.89 1.63
C ILE A 54 -3.59 -3.89 2.73
N ALA A 55 -3.16 -2.63 2.57
CA ALA A 55 -3.47 -1.61 3.57
C ALA A 55 -4.97 -1.39 3.70
N LEU A 56 -5.69 -1.35 2.58
CA LEU A 56 -7.14 -1.21 2.62
C LEU A 56 -7.80 -2.39 3.32
N SER A 57 -7.33 -3.60 3.02
CA SER A 57 -7.93 -4.80 3.62
C SER A 57 -7.68 -4.89 5.12
N LEU A 58 -6.58 -4.32 5.59
CA LEU A 58 -6.23 -4.32 7.01
C LEU A 58 -6.64 -3.04 7.73
N ASN A 59 -7.19 -2.09 7.01
CA ASN A 59 -7.48 -0.76 7.55
C ASN A 59 -6.22 -0.12 8.13
N ALA A 60 -5.11 -0.28 7.41
CA ALA A 60 -3.82 0.24 7.83
C ALA A 60 -3.54 1.59 7.19
N THR A 61 -2.63 2.34 7.81
CA THR A 61 -2.14 3.59 7.25
C THR A 61 -0.81 3.31 6.57
N VAL A 62 -0.66 3.73 5.31
CA VAL A 62 0.59 3.58 4.58
C VAL A 62 1.48 4.79 4.85
N ILE A 63 2.68 4.52 5.33
CA ILE A 63 3.69 5.58 5.50
C ILE A 63 4.60 5.50 4.29
N THR A 64 4.61 6.55 3.49
CA THR A 64 5.32 6.52 2.23
C THR A 64 5.80 7.91 1.84
N ARG A 65 6.87 7.96 1.05
CA ARG A 65 7.31 9.20 0.43
C ARG A 65 6.61 9.46 -0.89
N ASN A 66 5.84 8.49 -1.36
CA ASN A 66 5.13 8.61 -2.63
C ASN A 66 3.67 8.97 -2.39
N ALA A 67 3.46 10.02 -1.60
CA ALA A 67 2.11 10.44 -1.22
C ALA A 67 1.28 10.87 -2.42
N LYS A 68 1.93 11.36 -3.47
CA LYS A 68 1.22 11.78 -4.67
C LYS A 68 0.47 10.62 -5.31
N ASP A 69 1.12 9.49 -5.46
CA ASP A 69 0.49 8.34 -6.10
C ASP A 69 -0.50 7.65 -5.17
N PHE A 70 -0.09 7.37 -3.93
CA PHE A 70 -0.98 6.71 -2.98
C PHE A 70 -2.16 7.57 -2.59
N GLY A 71 -1.98 8.90 -2.59
CA GLY A 71 -3.05 9.83 -2.24
C GLY A 71 -4.22 9.85 -3.19
N GLN A 72 -4.05 9.31 -4.39
CA GLN A 72 -5.14 9.21 -5.36
C GLN A 72 -6.14 8.14 -4.98
N ILE A 73 -5.77 7.22 -4.11
CA ILE A 73 -6.60 6.07 -3.80
C ILE A 73 -7.57 6.43 -2.69
N LYS A 74 -8.85 6.39 -3.04
CA LYS A 74 -9.92 6.74 -2.11
C LYS A 74 -9.94 5.75 -0.94
N ASN A 75 -10.21 6.26 0.24
CA ASN A 75 -10.31 5.50 1.47
C ASN A 75 -8.98 4.94 1.99
N LEU A 76 -7.88 5.21 1.31
CA LEU A 76 -6.57 4.80 1.79
C LEU A 76 -6.00 5.90 2.69
N SER A 77 -5.65 5.52 3.92
CA SER A 77 -4.98 6.44 4.84
C SER A 77 -3.49 6.45 4.54
N ILE A 78 -2.93 7.63 4.34
CA ILE A 78 -1.50 7.74 4.08
C ILE A 78 -0.89 8.82 4.97
N GLU A 79 0.40 8.66 5.24
CA GLU A 79 1.19 9.67 5.93
C GLU A 79 2.55 9.75 5.25
N ASP A 80 3.01 10.96 5.06
CA ASP A 80 4.32 11.20 4.50
C ASP A 80 5.21 11.75 5.61
N TRP A 81 6.16 10.92 6.06
CA TRP A 81 7.06 11.28 7.14
C TRP A 81 8.37 11.86 6.65
N SER A 82 8.46 12.14 5.34
CA SER A 82 9.68 12.75 4.84
C SER A 82 9.87 14.09 5.51
N SER A 83 11.11 14.35 5.90
CA SER A 83 11.48 15.64 6.44
C SER A 83 12.14 16.45 5.35
N ASP A 84 11.76 17.67 5.25
CA ASP A 84 12.35 18.55 4.23
C ASP A 84 12.73 19.88 4.82
#